data_7c362f7fe73125f45e62e58ac81c9ee7
#
_entry.id   7c362f7fe73125f45e62e58ac81c9ee7
#
_cell.length_a   1.000
_cell.length_b   1.000
_cell.length_c   1.000
_cell.angle_alpha   90.00
_cell.angle_beta   90.00
_cell.angle_gamma   90.00
#
_symmetry.space_group_name_H-M   'P 1'
#
loop_
_entity.id
_entity.type
_entity.pdbx_description
1 polymer ?
#
loop_
_entity_poly.entity_id
_entity_poly.type
_entity_poly.pdbx_seq_one_letter_code
_entity_poly.pdbx_strand_id
1 'polypeptide(L)'
;MGVTEWTRRQLNPAKVVENPALEAIINPMATQQLLTWQLIEATQPPRVQINLGMPNPMQLVPGEKGLKLISSSTPADERKDILKSLMPEVRSQVLAQLPPQLIDGVAEFKQEAEKARQMRSEMMSRQAQEQQRRNNPPLSELFTPDQLNVLRHGTDDEKTALLAPIDAAKRTQVFRAMGPQGVQLLPPAYRRQAALLANGPQGTGVVNEVIEAKLQRAVLSNRQLQEVLVDFWFNHFNVSVTKPQLRNFLPSYERDAIRPHVLGKFRDMLLATARHPAMLFYLDNFQSQAPSPSLLQAASQGLSIRLPGINENYGRELMELHTLGVGGGYTQEDVVNVARVFTGWSIFDVQLVGDFQFNPSYHDRNEKKVLGRAFPRGGGENEGVQVIDMLARHPSTARHISRKLAQRFVADDPPPALVERMADTFMKTDGDLRAVMETLLLSREFLSEGAWRSKVKSPLELVASSLRALNAEVTDTTAVAQRLADLGQPLYAKAEPTGYPNTSETWANSVGLLGRMNFASGLIAGQISGIKANPEAITTPGIRKAMLALTGVEASPEVIAAVERGAGGKPPTPALIATALIGSPDFQKR
;
A
#
# COMPACT_ATOMS: atom_id res chain seq x y z
N MET A 1 25.33 -13.18 24.78
CA MET A 1 24.01 -13.86 24.54
C MET A 1 24.22 -14.85 23.42
N GLY A 2 23.90 -16.14 23.63
CA GLY A 2 24.03 -17.16 22.57
C GLY A 2 22.94 -17.05 21.51
N VAL A 3 23.17 -17.64 20.31
CA VAL A 3 22.22 -17.60 19.18
C VAL A 3 20.82 -18.07 19.58
N THR A 4 20.71 -19.17 20.34
CA THR A 4 19.43 -19.72 20.77
C THR A 4 18.64 -18.75 21.68
N GLU A 5 19.31 -18.10 22.62
CA GLU A 5 18.68 -17.13 23.53
C GLU A 5 18.27 -15.86 22.76
N TRP A 6 19.11 -15.37 21.87
CA TRP A 6 18.77 -14.26 20.99
C TRP A 6 17.54 -14.58 20.13
N THR A 7 17.50 -15.76 19.51
CA THR A 7 16.37 -16.23 18.70
C THR A 7 15.07 -16.26 19.50
N ARG A 8 15.09 -16.82 20.69
CA ARG A 8 13.88 -16.87 21.56
C ARG A 8 13.39 -15.48 21.96
N ARG A 9 14.28 -14.51 22.16
CA ARG A 9 13.90 -13.13 22.43
C ARG A 9 13.26 -12.49 21.20
N GLN A 10 13.83 -12.64 20.03
CA GLN A 10 13.28 -12.09 18.78
C GLN A 10 11.93 -12.71 18.41
N LEU A 11 11.68 -13.98 18.75
CA LEU A 11 10.36 -14.61 18.60
C LEU A 11 9.30 -14.04 19.55
N ASN A 12 9.69 -13.23 20.54
CA ASN A 12 8.80 -12.53 21.45
C ASN A 12 9.07 -11.01 21.41
N PRO A 13 8.69 -10.32 20.34
CA PRO A 13 9.06 -8.90 20.13
C PRO A 13 8.55 -7.99 21.27
N ALA A 14 7.47 -8.33 21.95
CA ALA A 14 7.01 -7.59 23.13
C ALA A 14 8.01 -7.60 24.31
N LYS A 15 8.92 -8.59 24.37
CA LYS A 15 10.00 -8.67 25.36
C LYS A 15 11.29 -7.98 24.90
N VAL A 16 11.36 -7.49 23.69
CA VAL A 16 12.48 -6.73 23.16
C VAL A 16 12.18 -5.25 23.33
N VAL A 17 12.96 -4.57 24.18
CA VAL A 17 12.85 -3.12 24.33
C VAL A 17 13.19 -2.47 23.00
N GLU A 18 12.29 -1.65 22.51
CA GLU A 18 12.50 -0.96 21.23
C GLU A 18 13.51 0.19 21.37
N ASN A 19 14.07 0.62 20.27
CA ASN A 19 15.00 1.75 20.21
C ASN A 19 14.24 3.06 20.45
N PRO A 20 14.53 3.84 21.50
CA PRO A 20 13.83 5.10 21.77
C PRO A 20 13.94 6.12 20.64
N ALA A 21 15.07 6.14 19.92
CA ALA A 21 15.25 7.04 18.78
C ALA A 21 14.27 6.69 17.64
N LEU A 22 14.00 5.38 17.41
CA LEU A 22 13.01 4.95 16.45
C LEU A 22 11.60 5.36 16.88
N GLU A 23 11.24 5.16 18.15
CA GLU A 23 9.92 5.53 18.67
C GLU A 23 9.68 7.05 18.55
N ALA A 24 10.69 7.87 18.82
CA ALA A 24 10.61 9.32 18.65
C ALA A 24 10.38 9.76 17.19
N ILE A 25 10.85 8.97 16.21
CA ILE A 25 10.65 9.24 14.78
C ILE A 25 9.25 8.78 14.33
N ILE A 26 8.83 7.58 14.74
CA ILE A 26 7.65 6.92 14.17
C ILE A 26 6.35 7.32 14.86
N ASN A 27 6.34 7.47 16.20
CA ASN A 27 5.11 7.73 16.93
C ASN A 27 4.39 9.02 16.50
N PRO A 28 5.05 10.13 16.13
CA PRO A 28 4.38 11.32 15.64
C PRO A 28 3.90 11.25 14.18
N MET A 29 4.17 10.16 13.45
CA MET A 29 3.75 10.01 12.06
C MET A 29 2.23 9.88 11.95
N ALA A 30 1.61 10.63 11.04
CA ALA A 30 0.18 10.60 10.81
C ALA A 30 -0.31 9.21 10.37
N THR A 31 0.48 8.50 9.57
CA THR A 31 0.20 7.13 9.12
C THR A 31 0.20 6.10 10.26
N GLN A 32 0.76 6.43 11.42
CA GLN A 32 0.72 5.59 12.61
C GLN A 32 -0.42 5.95 13.58
N GLN A 33 -0.95 7.15 13.48
CA GLN A 33 -1.95 7.69 14.40
C GLN A 33 -3.35 7.74 13.79
N LEU A 34 -3.45 8.04 12.49
CA LEU A 34 -4.73 8.31 11.84
C LEU A 34 -5.38 7.02 11.32
N LEU A 35 -6.69 6.99 11.36
CA LEU A 35 -7.52 5.98 10.71
C LEU A 35 -7.56 6.22 9.19
N THR A 36 -7.93 5.19 8.44
CA THR A 36 -7.99 5.25 6.96
C THR A 36 -8.87 6.39 6.47
N TRP A 37 -10.06 6.59 7.03
CA TRP A 37 -10.96 7.67 6.62
C TRP A 37 -10.38 9.06 6.88
N GLN A 38 -9.61 9.23 7.97
CA GLN A 38 -8.93 10.50 8.27
C GLN A 38 -7.81 10.79 7.25
N LEU A 39 -7.08 9.76 6.80
CA LEU A 39 -6.09 9.90 5.73
C LEU A 39 -6.74 10.19 4.38
N ILE A 40 -7.88 9.54 4.08
CA ILE A 40 -8.67 9.82 2.88
C ILE A 40 -9.14 11.27 2.91
N GLU A 41 -9.75 11.71 3.99
CA GLU A 41 -10.21 13.09 4.15
C GLU A 41 -9.07 14.10 4.01
N ALA A 42 -7.92 13.83 4.64
CA ALA A 42 -6.76 14.69 4.60
C ALA A 42 -6.16 14.84 3.19
N THR A 43 -6.18 13.79 2.39
CA THR A 43 -5.52 13.73 1.06
C THR A 43 -6.44 14.04 -0.10
N GLN A 44 -7.75 14.00 0.08
CA GLN A 44 -8.68 14.40 -0.98
C GLN A 44 -8.83 15.91 -1.06
N PRO A 45 -8.99 16.47 -2.28
CA PRO A 45 -9.43 17.85 -2.39
C PRO A 45 -10.80 17.98 -1.71
N PRO A 46 -11.08 19.14 -1.08
CA PRO A 46 -12.41 19.38 -0.52
C PRO A 46 -13.45 19.09 -1.59
N ARG A 47 -14.38 18.20 -1.28
CA ARG A 47 -15.44 17.88 -2.21
C ARG A 47 -16.34 19.11 -2.34
N VAL A 48 -16.37 19.64 -3.53
CA VAL A 48 -17.40 20.59 -3.91
C VAL A 48 -18.68 19.78 -4.11
N GLN A 49 -19.46 19.59 -3.04
CA GLN A 49 -20.84 19.16 -3.18
C GLN A 49 -21.61 20.33 -3.81
N ILE A 50 -21.61 20.37 -5.13
CA ILE A 50 -22.47 21.31 -5.85
C ILE A 50 -23.88 20.73 -5.77
N ASN A 51 -24.53 20.97 -4.63
CA ASN A 51 -25.95 20.72 -4.52
C ASN A 51 -26.65 21.87 -5.25
N LEU A 52 -26.82 21.70 -6.57
CA LEU A 52 -27.41 22.73 -7.41
C LEU A 52 -28.86 23.00 -7.08
N GLY A 53 -29.48 22.21 -6.18
CA GLY A 53 -30.91 22.35 -5.90
C GLY A 53 -31.80 22.29 -7.15
N MET A 54 -31.19 22.00 -8.30
CA MET A 54 -31.93 21.93 -9.55
C MET A 54 -32.65 20.60 -9.67
N PRO A 55 -33.96 20.62 -9.73
CA PRO A 55 -34.74 19.44 -9.95
C PRO A 55 -34.33 18.78 -11.28
N ASN A 56 -34.24 17.46 -11.33
CA ASN A 56 -33.95 16.75 -12.58
C ASN A 56 -35.11 16.98 -13.59
N PRO A 57 -34.94 16.67 -14.90
CA PRO A 57 -36.00 16.87 -15.90
C PRO A 57 -37.35 16.25 -15.49
N MET A 58 -37.37 15.14 -14.76
CA MET A 58 -38.55 14.47 -14.23
C MET A 58 -39.24 15.26 -13.09
N GLN A 59 -38.48 16.05 -12.34
CA GLN A 59 -39.01 16.93 -11.28
C GLN A 59 -39.51 18.24 -11.85
N LEU A 60 -38.88 18.72 -12.95
CA LEU A 60 -39.31 19.93 -13.66
C LEU A 60 -40.58 19.69 -14.49
N VAL A 61 -40.71 18.49 -15.06
CA VAL A 61 -41.86 18.07 -15.87
C VAL A 61 -42.32 16.71 -15.37
N PRO A 62 -43.14 16.67 -14.32
CA PRO A 62 -43.59 15.41 -13.73
C PRO A 62 -44.56 14.65 -14.65
N GLY A 63 -44.60 13.32 -14.46
CA GLY A 63 -45.52 12.44 -15.17
C GLY A 63 -45.03 12.01 -16.54
N GLU A 64 -45.97 11.60 -17.39
CA GLU A 64 -45.71 10.99 -18.72
C GLU A 64 -44.91 11.89 -19.66
N LYS A 65 -45.14 13.21 -19.62
CA LYS A 65 -44.38 14.19 -20.42
C LYS A 65 -42.89 14.21 -20.08
N GLY A 66 -42.54 14.15 -18.80
CA GLY A 66 -41.15 14.08 -18.36
C GLY A 66 -40.45 12.80 -18.78
N LEU A 67 -41.12 11.65 -18.67
CA LEU A 67 -40.65 10.36 -19.17
C LEU A 67 -40.36 10.40 -20.68
N LYS A 68 -41.29 10.95 -21.46
CA LYS A 68 -41.14 11.11 -22.92
C LYS A 68 -39.97 12.01 -23.30
N LEU A 69 -39.68 13.05 -22.52
CA LEU A 69 -38.53 13.94 -22.78
C LEU A 69 -37.18 13.22 -22.67
N ILE A 70 -37.03 12.30 -21.72
CA ILE A 70 -35.76 11.59 -21.47
C ILE A 70 -35.64 10.24 -22.20
N SER A 71 -36.74 9.69 -22.73
CA SER A 71 -36.74 8.40 -23.42
C SER A 71 -36.17 8.52 -24.85
N SER A 72 -35.21 7.67 -25.17
CA SER A 72 -34.65 7.57 -26.53
C SER A 72 -35.65 7.04 -27.56
N SER A 73 -36.71 6.36 -27.11
CA SER A 73 -37.79 5.80 -27.99
C SER A 73 -38.85 6.83 -28.38
N THR A 74 -38.86 8.02 -27.76
CA THR A 74 -39.85 9.07 -28.08
C THR A 74 -39.50 9.72 -29.43
N PRO A 75 -40.44 9.82 -30.38
CA PRO A 75 -40.22 10.49 -31.66
C PRO A 75 -39.82 11.97 -31.46
N ALA A 76 -38.99 12.49 -32.37
CA ALA A 76 -38.47 13.87 -32.28
C ALA A 76 -39.60 14.92 -32.31
N ASP A 77 -40.64 14.71 -33.11
CA ASP A 77 -41.78 15.62 -33.23
C ASP A 77 -42.59 15.67 -31.93
N GLU A 78 -42.82 14.53 -31.29
CA GLU A 78 -43.53 14.47 -30.01
C GLU A 78 -42.72 15.16 -28.89
N ARG A 79 -41.40 14.95 -28.88
CA ARG A 79 -40.48 15.66 -27.94
C ARG A 79 -40.49 17.17 -28.17
N LYS A 80 -40.53 17.59 -29.43
CA LYS A 80 -40.63 19.00 -29.84
C LYS A 80 -41.91 19.63 -29.30
N ASP A 81 -43.06 18.96 -29.44
CA ASP A 81 -44.34 19.47 -28.96
C ASP A 81 -44.39 19.60 -27.44
N ILE A 82 -43.79 18.65 -26.73
CA ILE A 82 -43.65 18.74 -25.27
C ILE A 82 -42.79 19.96 -24.91
N LEU A 83 -41.63 20.12 -25.53
CA LEU A 83 -40.73 21.26 -25.27
C LEU A 83 -41.41 22.61 -25.58
N LYS A 84 -42.21 22.72 -26.66
CA LYS A 84 -43.01 23.91 -26.97
C LYS A 84 -44.06 24.21 -25.92
N SER A 85 -44.62 23.20 -25.30
CA SER A 85 -45.67 23.38 -24.26
C SER A 85 -45.12 23.90 -22.92
N LEU A 86 -43.79 23.88 -22.73
CA LEU A 86 -43.16 24.35 -21.47
C LEU A 86 -42.95 25.84 -21.47
N MET A 87 -43.06 26.46 -20.28
CA MET A 87 -42.66 27.84 -20.08
C MET A 87 -41.17 28.02 -20.42
N PRO A 88 -40.75 29.16 -20.95
CA PRO A 88 -39.36 29.36 -21.43
C PRO A 88 -38.30 29.06 -20.36
N GLU A 89 -38.53 29.41 -19.12
CA GLU A 89 -37.60 29.16 -18.00
C GLU A 89 -37.48 27.67 -17.69
N VAL A 90 -38.58 26.92 -17.65
CA VAL A 90 -38.61 25.48 -17.41
C VAL A 90 -37.99 24.74 -18.59
N ARG A 91 -38.32 25.15 -19.82
CA ARG A 91 -37.76 24.59 -21.04
C ARG A 91 -36.25 24.75 -21.09
N SER A 92 -35.72 25.93 -20.78
CA SER A 92 -34.29 26.17 -20.71
C SER A 92 -33.58 25.27 -19.69
N GLN A 93 -34.17 25.07 -18.51
CA GLN A 93 -33.64 24.17 -17.47
C GLN A 93 -33.66 22.70 -17.91
N VAL A 94 -34.70 22.28 -18.59
CA VAL A 94 -34.82 20.92 -19.16
C VAL A 94 -33.78 20.72 -20.26
N LEU A 95 -33.67 21.65 -21.21
CA LEU A 95 -32.70 21.61 -22.33
C LEU A 95 -31.25 21.56 -21.84
N ALA A 96 -30.93 22.26 -20.75
CA ALA A 96 -29.61 22.23 -20.14
C ALA A 96 -29.22 20.83 -19.59
N GLN A 97 -30.21 19.94 -19.36
CA GLN A 97 -30.02 18.64 -18.73
C GLN A 97 -30.24 17.47 -19.68
N LEU A 98 -30.90 17.65 -20.80
CA LEU A 98 -31.11 16.59 -21.79
C LEU A 98 -29.78 16.19 -22.46
N PRO A 99 -29.56 14.89 -22.72
CA PRO A 99 -28.44 14.41 -23.52
C PRO A 99 -28.42 15.03 -24.92
N PRO A 100 -27.24 15.33 -25.50
CA PRO A 100 -27.12 15.91 -26.84
C PRO A 100 -27.91 15.13 -27.90
N GLN A 101 -27.86 13.81 -27.86
CA GLN A 101 -28.51 12.91 -28.82
C GLN A 101 -30.05 13.08 -28.86
N LEU A 102 -30.65 13.50 -27.74
CA LEU A 102 -32.08 13.72 -27.66
C LEU A 102 -32.49 15.10 -28.19
N ILE A 103 -31.52 16.03 -28.33
CA ILE A 103 -31.74 17.38 -28.83
C ILE A 103 -31.38 17.46 -30.35
N ASP A 104 -30.46 16.64 -30.84
CA ASP A 104 -30.06 16.64 -32.25
C ASP A 104 -31.25 16.34 -33.18
N GLY A 105 -32.25 15.55 -32.72
CA GLY A 105 -33.51 15.33 -33.43
C GLY A 105 -34.50 16.51 -33.42
N VAL A 106 -34.23 17.57 -32.64
CA VAL A 106 -35.13 18.74 -32.48
C VAL A 106 -34.34 20.03 -32.77
N ALA A 107 -33.96 20.22 -34.03
CA ALA A 107 -33.05 21.27 -34.48
C ALA A 107 -33.46 22.70 -34.03
N GLU A 108 -34.75 22.97 -33.89
CA GLU A 108 -35.32 24.25 -33.43
C GLU A 108 -34.82 24.69 -32.04
N PHE A 109 -34.54 23.71 -31.12
CA PHE A 109 -34.07 24.00 -29.75
C PHE A 109 -32.56 23.86 -29.58
N LYS A 110 -31.79 23.57 -30.60
CA LYS A 110 -30.34 23.32 -30.51
C LYS A 110 -29.58 24.53 -29.95
N GLN A 111 -29.85 25.72 -30.49
CA GLN A 111 -29.19 26.96 -30.00
C GLN A 111 -29.60 27.31 -28.55
N GLU A 112 -30.90 27.14 -28.21
CA GLU A 112 -31.40 27.36 -26.85
C GLU A 112 -30.75 26.37 -25.85
N ALA A 113 -30.60 25.10 -26.25
CA ALA A 113 -29.93 24.08 -25.45
C ALA A 113 -28.44 24.36 -25.24
N GLU A 114 -27.72 24.78 -26.28
CA GLU A 114 -26.31 25.15 -26.20
C GLU A 114 -26.12 26.34 -25.25
N LYS A 115 -26.92 27.40 -25.37
CA LYS A 115 -26.89 28.56 -24.49
C LYS A 115 -27.22 28.19 -23.04
N ALA A 116 -28.24 27.36 -22.83
CA ALA A 116 -28.63 26.88 -21.50
C ALA A 116 -27.54 26.03 -20.83
N ARG A 117 -26.87 25.16 -21.59
CA ARG A 117 -25.71 24.38 -21.12
C ARG A 117 -24.51 25.24 -20.78
N GLN A 118 -24.21 26.22 -21.60
CA GLN A 118 -23.13 27.16 -21.31
C GLN A 118 -23.39 27.94 -20.03
N MET A 119 -24.57 28.54 -19.87
CA MET A 119 -24.97 29.26 -18.66
C MET A 119 -24.91 28.35 -17.42
N ARG A 120 -25.36 27.09 -17.55
CA ARG A 120 -25.26 26.09 -16.46
C ARG A 120 -23.80 25.80 -16.12
N SER A 121 -22.94 25.58 -17.12
CA SER A 121 -21.50 25.33 -16.91
C SER A 121 -20.80 26.48 -16.22
N GLU A 122 -21.09 27.73 -16.63
CA GLU A 122 -20.56 28.94 -15.97
C GLU A 122 -21.02 29.08 -14.53
N MET A 123 -22.31 28.82 -14.27
CA MET A 123 -22.86 28.86 -12.91
C MET A 123 -22.24 27.77 -12.03
N MET A 124 -22.10 26.54 -12.56
CA MET A 124 -21.43 25.44 -11.87
C MET A 124 -19.97 25.79 -11.55
N SER A 125 -19.25 26.37 -12.50
CA SER A 125 -17.86 26.79 -12.31
C SER A 125 -17.73 27.87 -11.23
N ARG A 126 -18.62 28.86 -11.20
CA ARG A 126 -18.64 29.90 -10.15
C ARG A 126 -18.92 29.32 -8.77
N GLN A 127 -19.94 28.46 -8.66
CA GLN A 127 -20.27 27.79 -7.41
C GLN A 127 -19.14 26.88 -6.93
N ALA A 128 -18.51 26.14 -7.87
CA ALA A 128 -17.34 25.32 -7.58
C ALA A 128 -16.18 26.17 -7.03
N GLN A 129 -15.89 27.31 -7.66
CA GLN A 129 -14.86 28.25 -7.20
C GLN A 129 -15.16 28.84 -5.83
N GLU A 130 -16.42 29.27 -5.59
CA GLU A 130 -16.81 29.78 -4.28
C GLU A 130 -16.71 28.72 -3.17
N GLN A 131 -17.14 27.50 -3.46
CA GLN A 131 -17.04 26.40 -2.50
C GLN A 131 -15.60 25.97 -2.27
N GLN A 132 -14.77 25.93 -3.31
CA GLN A 132 -13.34 25.69 -3.20
C GLN A 132 -12.66 26.78 -2.34
N ARG A 133 -13.04 28.05 -2.50
CA ARG A 133 -12.57 29.15 -1.66
C ARG A 133 -13.01 29.02 -0.21
N ARG A 134 -14.26 28.60 0.06
CA ARG A 134 -14.75 28.32 1.42
C ARG A 134 -14.00 27.17 2.09
N ASN A 135 -13.70 26.12 1.35
CA ASN A 135 -13.01 24.92 1.86
C ASN A 135 -11.50 25.13 1.98
N ASN A 136 -10.91 25.97 1.13
CA ASN A 136 -9.49 26.35 1.12
C ASN A 136 -9.38 27.87 1.08
N PRO A 137 -9.70 28.55 2.17
CA PRO A 137 -9.56 30.01 2.23
C PRO A 137 -8.06 30.37 2.10
N PRO A 138 -7.73 31.48 1.44
CA PRO A 138 -6.34 31.95 1.40
C PRO A 138 -5.85 32.27 2.81
N LEU A 139 -4.54 32.18 3.04
CA LEU A 139 -3.96 32.44 4.36
C LEU A 139 -4.34 33.81 4.94
N SER A 140 -4.58 34.81 4.08
CA SER A 140 -5.02 36.15 4.48
C SER A 140 -6.42 36.22 5.09
N GLU A 141 -7.24 35.19 4.90
CA GLU A 141 -8.55 35.05 5.54
C GLU A 141 -8.47 34.25 6.87
N LEU A 142 -7.38 33.48 7.05
CA LEU A 142 -7.15 32.65 8.24
C LEU A 142 -6.34 33.37 9.33
N PHE A 143 -5.51 34.34 8.94
CA PHE A 143 -4.56 35.02 9.81
C PHE A 143 -4.55 36.54 9.56
N THR A 144 -4.26 37.31 10.62
CA THR A 144 -3.97 38.74 10.51
C THR A 144 -2.62 38.98 9.80
N PRO A 145 -2.36 40.20 9.30
CA PRO A 145 -1.06 40.53 8.69
C PRO A 145 0.15 40.21 9.58
N ASP A 146 0.05 40.49 10.88
CA ASP A 146 1.13 40.23 11.85
C ASP A 146 1.34 38.71 12.04
N GLN A 147 0.24 37.94 12.12
CA GLN A 147 0.33 36.47 12.19
C GLN A 147 0.91 35.86 10.92
N LEU A 148 0.60 36.41 9.74
CA LEU A 148 1.20 35.99 8.47
C LEU A 148 2.70 36.30 8.44
N ASN A 149 3.12 37.43 9.01
CA ASN A 149 4.54 37.77 9.13
C ASN A 149 5.26 36.78 10.04
N VAL A 150 4.69 36.43 11.20
CA VAL A 150 5.22 35.37 12.08
C VAL A 150 5.30 34.03 11.34
N LEU A 151 4.25 33.63 10.61
CA LEU A 151 4.25 32.35 9.88
C LEU A 151 5.35 32.27 8.82
N ARG A 152 5.69 33.41 8.17
CA ARG A 152 6.71 33.48 7.12
C ARG A 152 8.14 33.64 7.68
N HIS A 153 8.30 34.47 8.69
CA HIS A 153 9.62 34.95 9.14
C HIS A 153 9.95 34.72 10.61
N GLY A 154 8.97 34.29 11.42
CA GLY A 154 9.16 34.03 12.85
C GLY A 154 10.05 32.80 13.10
N THR A 155 10.51 32.68 14.33
CA THR A 155 11.22 31.51 14.83
C THR A 155 10.31 30.28 14.91
N ASP A 156 10.88 29.09 15.05
CA ASP A 156 10.10 27.85 15.20
C ASP A 156 9.21 27.89 16.47
N ASP A 157 9.66 28.54 17.55
CA ASP A 157 8.90 28.70 18.78
C ASP A 157 7.71 29.64 18.59
N GLU A 158 7.90 30.80 17.94
CA GLU A 158 6.83 31.75 17.64
C GLU A 158 5.77 31.14 16.71
N LYS A 159 6.20 30.40 15.68
CA LYS A 159 5.30 29.67 14.78
C LYS A 159 4.56 28.55 15.51
N THR A 160 5.22 27.85 16.43
CA THR A 160 4.59 26.81 17.25
C THR A 160 3.55 27.44 18.18
N ALA A 161 3.85 28.56 18.83
CA ALA A 161 2.89 29.30 19.67
C ALA A 161 1.69 29.80 18.88
N LEU A 162 1.88 30.19 17.61
CA LEU A 162 0.80 30.59 16.70
C LEU A 162 -0.10 29.43 16.30
N LEU A 163 0.46 28.24 16.02
CA LEU A 163 -0.25 27.09 15.45
C LEU A 163 -0.86 26.17 16.51
N ALA A 164 -0.29 26.11 17.71
CA ALA A 164 -0.73 25.20 18.78
C ALA A 164 -2.20 25.42 19.22
N PRO A 165 -2.68 26.66 19.41
CA PRO A 165 -4.06 26.92 19.85
C PRO A 165 -5.10 26.72 18.75
N ILE A 166 -4.70 26.52 17.48
CA ILE A 166 -5.59 26.36 16.35
C ILE A 166 -6.15 24.92 16.36
N ASP A 167 -7.46 24.77 16.21
CA ASP A 167 -8.10 23.46 16.10
C ASP A 167 -7.61 22.69 14.87
N ALA A 168 -7.79 21.35 14.88
CA ALA A 168 -7.28 20.47 13.84
C ALA A 168 -7.84 20.78 12.43
N ALA A 169 -9.12 21.18 12.35
CA ALA A 169 -9.76 21.47 11.06
C ALA A 169 -9.20 22.76 10.44
N LYS A 170 -9.10 23.83 11.23
CA LYS A 170 -8.51 25.10 10.79
C LYS A 170 -7.01 24.92 10.48
N ARG A 171 -6.29 24.14 11.26
CA ARG A 171 -4.86 23.82 10.99
C ARG A 171 -4.70 23.08 9.66
N THR A 172 -5.60 22.15 9.33
CA THR A 172 -5.64 21.49 8.02
C THR A 172 -5.84 22.49 6.87
N GLN A 173 -6.73 23.48 7.04
CA GLN A 173 -6.92 24.54 6.04
C GLN A 173 -5.65 25.39 5.87
N VAL A 174 -4.98 25.74 6.97
CA VAL A 174 -3.70 26.46 6.94
C VAL A 174 -2.65 25.69 6.14
N PHE A 175 -2.47 24.40 6.42
CA PHE A 175 -1.44 23.60 5.75
C PHE A 175 -1.75 23.41 4.25
N ARG A 176 -3.01 23.23 3.88
CA ARG A 176 -3.41 23.20 2.47
C ARG A 176 -3.17 24.54 1.77
N ALA A 177 -3.52 25.66 2.43
CA ALA A 177 -3.31 26.98 1.88
C ALA A 177 -1.83 27.36 1.70
N MET A 178 -0.94 26.81 2.53
CA MET A 178 0.52 27.01 2.39
C MET A 178 1.09 26.30 1.18
N GLY A 179 0.51 25.19 0.77
CA GLY A 179 1.00 24.37 -0.33
C GLY A 179 2.40 23.75 -0.09
N PRO A 180 2.94 22.98 -1.06
CA PRO A 180 4.22 22.27 -0.88
C PRO A 180 5.42 23.17 -0.53
N GLN A 181 5.47 24.37 -1.09
CA GLN A 181 6.56 25.31 -0.84
C GLN A 181 6.50 25.92 0.58
N GLY A 182 5.30 26.10 1.11
CA GLY A 182 5.10 26.66 2.45
C GLY A 182 5.40 25.68 3.58
N VAL A 183 5.41 24.39 3.31
CA VAL A 183 5.71 23.35 4.32
C VAL A 183 7.08 23.55 4.97
N GLN A 184 8.06 23.98 4.19
CA GLN A 184 9.43 24.22 4.71
C GLN A 184 9.50 25.38 5.71
N LEU A 185 8.53 26.28 5.68
CA LEU A 185 8.45 27.41 6.61
C LEU A 185 7.89 27.01 7.99
N LEU A 186 7.32 25.83 8.12
CA LEU A 186 6.70 25.34 9.35
C LEU A 186 7.75 24.79 10.34
N PRO A 187 7.47 24.87 11.65
CA PRO A 187 8.24 24.16 12.65
C PRO A 187 8.31 22.65 12.39
N PRO A 188 9.38 21.96 12.77
CA PRO A 188 9.54 20.51 12.52
C PRO A 188 8.36 19.67 12.98
N ALA A 189 7.73 20.02 14.10
CA ALA A 189 6.55 19.32 14.64
C ALA A 189 5.35 19.31 13.70
N TYR A 190 5.20 20.31 12.82
CA TYR A 190 4.07 20.44 11.89
C TYR A 190 4.43 20.10 10.45
N ARG A 191 5.71 20.07 10.09
CA ARG A 191 6.17 19.82 8.70
C ARG A 191 5.63 18.52 8.12
N ARG A 192 5.64 17.43 8.91
CA ARG A 192 5.18 16.12 8.46
C ARG A 192 3.68 16.13 8.13
N GLN A 193 2.85 16.62 9.06
CA GLN A 193 1.41 16.73 8.83
C GLN A 193 1.09 17.64 7.64
N ALA A 194 1.78 18.77 7.54
CA ALA A 194 1.61 19.70 6.43
C ALA A 194 2.04 19.10 5.08
N ALA A 195 3.13 18.32 5.04
CA ALA A 195 3.58 17.65 3.83
C ALA A 195 2.56 16.63 3.30
N LEU A 196 1.88 15.90 4.19
CA LEU A 196 0.79 15.00 3.80
C LEU A 196 -0.36 15.73 3.12
N LEU A 197 -0.73 16.89 3.68
CA LEU A 197 -1.86 17.71 3.22
C LEU A 197 -1.52 18.54 1.98
N ALA A 198 -0.27 19.01 1.87
CA ALA A 198 0.20 19.88 0.78
C ALA A 198 0.52 19.13 -0.51
N ASN A 199 0.92 17.86 -0.45
CA ASN A 199 1.32 17.05 -1.61
C ASN A 199 0.15 16.56 -2.49
N GLY A 200 -1.06 17.11 -2.29
CA GLY A 200 -2.19 16.97 -3.19
C GLY A 200 -3.00 15.67 -3.05
N PRO A 201 -4.05 15.54 -3.90
CA PRO A 201 -5.12 14.55 -3.70
C PRO A 201 -4.74 13.09 -4.00
N GLN A 202 -3.48 12.79 -4.29
CA GLN A 202 -3.07 11.45 -4.73
C GLN A 202 -2.44 10.57 -3.64
N GLY A 203 -2.42 11.02 -2.38
CA GLY A 203 -1.87 10.23 -1.26
C GLY A 203 -0.37 9.94 -1.35
N THR A 204 0.39 10.67 -2.17
CA THR A 204 1.85 10.47 -2.32
C THR A 204 2.59 10.74 -1.02
N GLY A 205 2.18 11.76 -0.27
CA GLY A 205 2.75 12.06 1.05
C GLY A 205 2.54 10.92 2.05
N VAL A 206 1.38 10.25 2.01
CA VAL A 206 1.08 9.07 2.82
C VAL A 206 2.05 7.93 2.50
N VAL A 207 2.26 7.64 1.21
CA VAL A 207 3.20 6.59 0.78
C VAL A 207 4.63 6.91 1.23
N ASN A 208 5.07 8.16 1.07
CA ASN A 208 6.42 8.57 1.49
C ASN A 208 6.62 8.38 3.00
N GLU A 209 5.63 8.71 3.83
CA GLU A 209 5.72 8.52 5.27
C GLU A 209 5.73 7.03 5.66
N VAL A 210 4.97 6.17 4.97
CA VAL A 210 5.03 4.71 5.18
C VAL A 210 6.39 4.14 4.77
N ILE A 211 6.96 4.62 3.66
CA ILE A 211 8.32 4.26 3.23
C ILE A 211 9.34 4.71 4.28
N GLU A 212 9.23 5.93 4.78
CA GLU A 212 10.09 6.44 5.85
C GLU A 212 10.00 5.55 7.08
N ALA A 213 8.79 5.22 7.55
CA ALA A 213 8.59 4.35 8.70
C ALA A 213 9.23 2.97 8.50
N LYS A 214 9.07 2.37 7.31
CA LYS A 214 9.68 1.07 6.98
C LYS A 214 11.21 1.13 7.01
N LEU A 215 11.80 2.16 6.40
CA LEU A 215 13.25 2.33 6.34
C LEU A 215 13.85 2.60 7.73
N GLN A 216 13.22 3.49 8.51
CA GLN A 216 13.67 3.76 9.88
C GLN A 216 13.59 2.51 10.77
N ARG A 217 12.52 1.71 10.64
CA ARG A 217 12.41 0.41 11.36
C ARG A 217 13.49 -0.57 10.91
N ALA A 218 13.72 -0.71 9.61
CA ALA A 218 14.76 -1.62 9.10
C ALA A 218 16.17 -1.24 9.61
N VAL A 219 16.43 0.05 9.80
CA VAL A 219 17.74 0.54 10.27
C VAL A 219 17.84 0.53 11.80
N LEU A 220 16.83 1.02 12.52
CA LEU A 220 16.96 1.36 13.94
C LEU A 220 16.30 0.35 14.89
N SER A 221 15.32 -0.46 14.42
CA SER A 221 14.58 -1.35 15.32
C SER A 221 15.48 -2.40 15.97
N ASN A 222 15.24 -2.64 17.25
CA ASN A 222 15.82 -3.76 18.00
C ASN A 222 15.05 -5.07 17.73
N ARG A 223 13.83 -5.01 17.15
CA ARG A 223 12.95 -6.14 16.84
C ARG A 223 13.15 -6.62 15.40
N GLN A 224 14.41 -6.91 15.02
CA GLN A 224 14.79 -7.16 13.63
C GLN A 224 14.05 -8.34 12.98
N LEU A 225 13.80 -9.44 13.70
CA LEU A 225 13.03 -10.55 13.15
C LEU A 225 11.60 -10.12 12.80
N GLN A 226 10.98 -9.29 13.63
CA GLN A 226 9.64 -8.78 13.36
C GLN A 226 9.64 -7.94 12.08
N GLU A 227 10.62 -7.05 11.88
CA GLU A 227 10.69 -6.21 10.68
C GLU A 227 10.92 -7.03 9.40
N VAL A 228 11.78 -8.05 9.46
CA VAL A 228 12.01 -8.99 8.34
C VAL A 228 10.74 -9.78 8.01
N LEU A 229 9.98 -10.20 9.03
CA LEU A 229 8.71 -10.91 8.83
C LEU A 229 7.61 -9.99 8.32
N VAL A 230 7.54 -8.72 8.75
CA VAL A 230 6.61 -7.73 8.18
C VAL A 230 6.87 -7.54 6.70
N ASP A 231 8.14 -7.40 6.30
CA ASP A 231 8.52 -7.31 4.89
C ASP A 231 8.14 -8.57 4.10
N PHE A 232 8.43 -9.76 4.65
CA PHE A 232 8.08 -11.04 4.04
C PHE A 232 6.57 -11.19 3.85
N TRP A 233 5.77 -10.94 4.90
CA TRP A 233 4.32 -11.13 4.84
C TRP A 233 3.63 -10.05 4.01
N PHE A 234 4.12 -8.81 4.02
CA PHE A 234 3.63 -7.80 3.10
C PHE A 234 3.87 -8.22 1.65
N ASN A 235 5.05 -8.77 1.34
CA ASN A 235 5.38 -9.28 0.01
C ASN A 235 4.55 -10.52 -0.37
N HIS A 236 4.19 -11.37 0.61
CA HIS A 236 3.31 -12.53 0.40
C HIS A 236 1.86 -12.12 0.10
N PHE A 237 1.32 -11.17 0.84
CA PHE A 237 0.01 -10.56 0.64
C PHE A 237 0.16 -9.22 -0.09
N ASN A 238 0.86 -9.23 -1.22
CA ASN A 238 1.25 -8.01 -1.91
C ASN A 238 0.05 -7.16 -2.35
N VAL A 239 0.15 -5.86 -2.12
CA VAL A 239 -0.68 -4.82 -2.70
C VAL A 239 0.20 -3.71 -3.25
N SER A 240 -0.25 -2.97 -4.28
CA SER A 240 0.61 -2.01 -4.97
C SER A 240 0.05 -0.59 -5.00
N VAL A 241 0.90 0.38 -4.63
CA VAL A 241 0.58 1.82 -4.70
C VAL A 241 0.53 2.37 -6.14
N THR A 242 0.78 1.52 -7.15
CA THR A 242 0.55 1.86 -8.57
C THR A 242 -0.93 2.11 -8.86
N LYS A 243 -1.85 1.54 -8.07
CA LYS A 243 -3.26 1.96 -8.01
C LYS A 243 -3.38 3.14 -7.03
N PRO A 244 -3.62 4.40 -7.48
CA PRO A 244 -3.55 5.60 -6.63
C PRO A 244 -4.44 5.56 -5.38
N GLN A 245 -5.63 4.96 -5.49
CA GLN A 245 -6.59 4.84 -4.37
C GLN A 245 -6.05 3.98 -3.22
N LEU A 246 -5.16 3.03 -3.52
CA LEU A 246 -4.53 2.16 -2.52
C LEU A 246 -3.63 2.90 -1.53
N ARG A 247 -3.12 4.06 -1.91
CA ARG A 247 -2.14 4.82 -1.12
C ARG A 247 -2.64 5.14 0.28
N ASN A 248 -3.92 5.47 0.42
CA ASN A 248 -4.53 5.78 1.72
C ASN A 248 -4.83 4.53 2.57
N PHE A 249 -4.96 3.36 1.95
CA PHE A 249 -5.18 2.08 2.65
C PHE A 249 -3.87 1.42 3.09
N LEU A 250 -2.75 1.81 2.52
CA LEU A 250 -1.45 1.19 2.76
C LEU A 250 -1.01 1.24 4.24
N PRO A 251 -1.15 2.37 4.97
CA PRO A 251 -0.73 2.44 6.36
C PRO A 251 -1.45 1.43 7.25
N SER A 252 -2.79 1.38 7.20
CA SER A 252 -3.59 0.44 7.98
C SER A 252 -3.37 -1.01 7.54
N TYR A 253 -3.10 -1.24 6.27
CA TYR A 253 -2.82 -2.59 5.77
C TYR A 253 -1.56 -3.19 6.40
N GLU A 254 -0.44 -2.47 6.41
CA GLU A 254 0.78 -2.94 7.07
C GLU A 254 0.65 -2.92 8.60
N ARG A 255 0.10 -1.82 9.17
CA ARG A 255 0.02 -1.61 10.61
C ARG A 255 -0.94 -2.57 11.30
N ASP A 256 -2.14 -2.76 10.73
CA ASP A 256 -3.26 -3.42 11.40
C ASP A 256 -3.53 -4.84 10.89
N ALA A 257 -3.29 -5.11 9.57
CA ALA A 257 -3.56 -6.44 9.00
C ALA A 257 -2.32 -7.34 8.93
N ILE A 258 -1.10 -6.79 8.80
CA ILE A 258 0.12 -7.60 8.68
C ILE A 258 0.89 -7.66 10.01
N ARG A 259 1.35 -6.51 10.50
CA ARG A 259 2.31 -6.40 11.61
C ARG A 259 1.88 -7.13 12.90
N PRO A 260 0.63 -7.06 13.37
CA PRO A 260 0.21 -7.75 14.59
C PRO A 260 0.25 -9.28 14.48
N HIS A 261 0.17 -9.81 13.26
CA HIS A 261 -0.03 -11.24 13.00
C HIS A 261 1.23 -12.00 12.57
N VAL A 262 2.37 -11.31 12.32
CA VAL A 262 3.58 -11.94 11.74
C VAL A 262 4.16 -13.11 12.55
N LEU A 263 3.87 -13.16 13.85
CA LEU A 263 4.19 -14.26 14.78
C LEU A 263 2.94 -14.77 15.53
N GLY A 264 1.77 -14.52 14.97
CA GLY A 264 0.45 -14.98 15.45
C GLY A 264 -0.03 -16.21 14.70
N LYS A 265 -1.36 -16.37 14.61
CA LYS A 265 -1.99 -17.42 13.81
C LYS A 265 -2.09 -17.00 12.34
N PHE A 266 -1.68 -17.88 11.43
CA PHE A 266 -1.79 -17.65 10.00
C PHE A 266 -3.23 -17.34 9.56
N ARG A 267 -4.19 -18.06 10.14
CA ARG A 267 -5.63 -17.83 9.90
C ARG A 267 -6.05 -16.38 10.18
N ASP A 268 -5.57 -15.79 11.24
CA ASP A 268 -5.96 -14.42 11.61
C ASP A 268 -5.35 -13.38 10.66
N MET A 269 -4.11 -13.58 10.23
CA MET A 269 -3.50 -12.74 9.21
C MET A 269 -4.20 -12.88 7.86
N LEU A 270 -4.54 -14.10 7.45
CA LEU A 270 -5.27 -14.36 6.20
C LEU A 270 -6.64 -13.68 6.21
N LEU A 271 -7.38 -13.76 7.32
CA LEU A 271 -8.68 -13.09 7.44
C LEU A 271 -8.53 -11.56 7.48
N ALA A 272 -7.55 -11.05 8.22
CA ALA A 272 -7.30 -9.61 8.31
C ALA A 272 -6.95 -9.02 6.93
N THR A 273 -6.07 -9.68 6.18
CA THR A 273 -5.72 -9.25 4.81
C THR A 273 -6.88 -9.39 3.83
N ALA A 274 -7.65 -10.48 3.91
CA ALA A 274 -8.80 -10.75 3.03
C ALA A 274 -9.92 -9.71 3.20
N ARG A 275 -10.18 -9.26 4.42
CA ARG A 275 -11.16 -8.20 4.72
C ARG A 275 -10.64 -6.79 4.51
N HIS A 276 -9.34 -6.62 4.39
CA HIS A 276 -8.79 -5.27 4.34
C HIS A 276 -9.11 -4.58 3.02
N PRO A 277 -9.57 -3.31 3.05
CA PRO A 277 -9.90 -2.53 1.85
C PRO A 277 -8.77 -2.48 0.82
N ALA A 278 -7.51 -2.45 1.25
CA ALA A 278 -6.37 -2.48 0.35
C ALA A 278 -6.38 -3.72 -0.56
N MET A 279 -6.59 -4.92 -0.01
CA MET A 279 -6.62 -6.17 -0.77
C MET A 279 -7.86 -6.27 -1.66
N LEU A 280 -9.04 -5.92 -1.10
CA LEU A 280 -10.29 -5.91 -1.84
C LEU A 280 -10.24 -4.95 -3.04
N PHE A 281 -9.60 -3.80 -2.88
CA PHE A 281 -9.42 -2.83 -3.95
C PHE A 281 -8.33 -3.28 -4.94
N TYR A 282 -7.22 -3.81 -4.45
CA TYR A 282 -6.09 -4.23 -5.29
C TYR A 282 -6.48 -5.33 -6.27
N LEU A 283 -7.22 -6.34 -5.82
CA LEU A 283 -7.71 -7.45 -6.64
C LEU A 283 -9.12 -7.22 -7.20
N ASP A 284 -9.65 -6.00 -7.08
CA ASP A 284 -10.96 -5.56 -7.59
C ASP A 284 -12.16 -6.37 -7.06
N ASN A 285 -12.00 -7.07 -5.92
CA ASN A 285 -13.09 -7.86 -5.32
C ASN A 285 -14.23 -6.98 -4.80
N PHE A 286 -13.96 -5.73 -4.42
CA PHE A 286 -14.98 -4.81 -3.92
C PHE A 286 -16.14 -4.59 -4.92
N GLN A 287 -15.93 -4.86 -6.21
CA GLN A 287 -16.93 -4.80 -7.29
C GLN A 287 -17.54 -6.16 -7.63
N SER A 288 -17.09 -7.26 -6.98
CA SER A 288 -17.54 -8.61 -7.29
C SER A 288 -18.98 -8.82 -6.83
N GLN A 289 -19.87 -9.12 -7.77
CA GLN A 289 -21.27 -9.32 -7.47
C GLN A 289 -21.90 -10.38 -8.37
N ALA A 290 -22.83 -11.14 -7.82
CA ALA A 290 -23.66 -12.04 -8.60
C ALA A 290 -24.69 -11.24 -9.42
N PRO A 291 -24.96 -11.63 -10.67
CA PRO A 291 -26.04 -11.03 -11.45
C PRO A 291 -27.39 -11.21 -10.75
N SER A 292 -28.16 -10.12 -10.59
CA SER A 292 -29.50 -10.23 -10.03
C SER A 292 -30.45 -10.95 -11.00
N PRO A 293 -31.48 -11.66 -10.51
CA PRO A 293 -32.47 -12.32 -11.37
C PRO A 293 -33.15 -11.37 -12.37
N SER A 294 -33.38 -10.12 -11.97
CA SER A 294 -33.97 -9.08 -12.83
C SER A 294 -33.01 -8.66 -13.96
N LEU A 295 -31.71 -8.55 -13.70
CA LEU A 295 -30.73 -8.27 -14.75
C LEU A 295 -30.57 -9.44 -15.73
N LEU A 296 -30.60 -10.70 -15.24
CA LEU A 296 -30.56 -11.89 -16.07
C LEU A 296 -31.81 -11.98 -16.96
N GLN A 297 -32.98 -11.66 -16.41
CA GLN A 297 -34.22 -11.62 -17.17
C GLN A 297 -34.20 -10.52 -18.25
N ALA A 298 -33.74 -9.33 -17.91
CA ALA A 298 -33.62 -8.23 -18.87
C ALA A 298 -32.61 -8.55 -20.00
N ALA A 299 -31.48 -9.18 -19.69
CA ALA A 299 -30.55 -9.66 -20.70
C ALA A 299 -31.13 -10.74 -21.60
N SER A 300 -31.94 -11.68 -21.04
CA SER A 300 -32.62 -12.72 -21.81
C SER A 300 -33.70 -12.17 -22.75
N GLN A 301 -34.22 -10.97 -22.45
CA GLN A 301 -35.18 -10.24 -23.29
C GLN A 301 -34.50 -9.39 -24.38
N GLY A 302 -33.18 -9.53 -24.58
CA GLY A 302 -32.43 -8.84 -25.63
C GLY A 302 -32.02 -7.41 -25.30
N LEU A 303 -32.21 -6.96 -24.04
CA LEU A 303 -31.67 -5.68 -23.58
C LEU A 303 -30.14 -5.76 -23.50
N SER A 304 -29.46 -4.82 -24.17
CA SER A 304 -27.98 -4.71 -24.12
C SER A 304 -27.54 -4.18 -22.76
N ILE A 305 -27.50 -5.05 -21.74
CA ILE A 305 -27.10 -4.74 -20.37
C ILE A 305 -25.76 -5.41 -20.11
N ARG A 306 -24.78 -4.62 -19.60
CA ARG A 306 -23.56 -5.19 -19.05
C ARG A 306 -23.89 -5.84 -17.71
N LEU A 307 -23.91 -7.16 -17.68
CA LEU A 307 -24.09 -7.90 -16.44
C LEU A 307 -22.86 -7.70 -15.53
N PRO A 308 -23.07 -7.42 -14.25
CA PRO A 308 -21.99 -7.47 -13.28
C PRO A 308 -21.41 -8.87 -13.22
N GLY A 309 -20.11 -8.98 -13.00
CA GLY A 309 -19.38 -10.24 -13.02
C GLY A 309 -18.81 -10.63 -11.65
N ILE A 310 -18.61 -11.91 -11.50
CA ILE A 310 -17.88 -12.52 -10.40
C ILE A 310 -16.38 -12.28 -10.65
N ASN A 311 -15.65 -11.84 -9.65
CA ASN A 311 -14.22 -11.63 -9.76
C ASN A 311 -13.44 -12.92 -9.44
N GLU A 312 -13.11 -13.71 -10.47
CA GLU A 312 -12.30 -14.92 -10.32
C GLU A 312 -10.86 -14.63 -9.91
N ASN A 313 -10.33 -13.44 -10.21
CA ASN A 313 -8.94 -13.11 -9.89
C ASN A 313 -8.68 -13.18 -8.39
N TYR A 314 -9.56 -12.57 -7.57
CA TYR A 314 -9.44 -12.66 -6.12
C TYR A 314 -9.50 -14.11 -5.61
N GLY A 315 -10.45 -14.92 -6.11
CA GLY A 315 -10.57 -16.33 -5.74
C GLY A 315 -9.32 -17.13 -6.09
N ARG A 316 -8.75 -16.88 -7.25
CA ARG A 316 -7.52 -17.52 -7.73
C ARG A 316 -6.33 -17.15 -6.85
N GLU A 317 -6.09 -15.86 -6.62
CA GLU A 317 -4.96 -15.40 -5.83
C GLU A 317 -5.04 -15.88 -4.38
N LEU A 318 -6.24 -15.92 -3.80
CA LEU A 318 -6.46 -16.46 -2.47
C LEU A 318 -6.05 -17.93 -2.36
N MET A 319 -6.40 -18.74 -3.36
CA MET A 319 -6.05 -20.17 -3.37
C MET A 319 -4.60 -20.41 -3.79
N GLU A 320 -4.14 -19.74 -4.83
CA GLU A 320 -2.86 -20.02 -5.46
C GLU A 320 -1.69 -19.34 -4.73
N LEU A 321 -1.77 -18.02 -4.48
CA LEU A 321 -0.65 -17.26 -3.94
C LEU A 321 -0.69 -17.19 -2.40
N HIS A 322 -1.88 -16.99 -1.85
CA HIS A 322 -2.00 -16.71 -0.42
C HIS A 322 -2.07 -17.98 0.45
N THR A 323 -2.52 -19.13 -0.13
CA THR A 323 -2.73 -20.35 0.66
C THR A 323 -2.12 -21.61 0.03
N LEU A 324 -2.83 -22.31 -0.86
CA LEU A 324 -2.52 -23.68 -1.29
C LEU A 324 -1.22 -23.81 -2.10
N GLY A 325 -0.87 -22.76 -2.82
CA GLY A 325 0.23 -22.80 -3.79
C GLY A 325 -0.22 -23.32 -5.16
N VAL A 326 0.61 -23.10 -6.19
CA VAL A 326 0.41 -23.68 -7.52
C VAL A 326 0.37 -25.21 -7.41
N GLY A 327 -0.66 -25.84 -7.98
CA GLY A 327 -0.84 -27.29 -7.88
C GLY A 327 -1.25 -27.80 -6.49
N GLY A 328 -1.81 -26.91 -5.64
CA GLY A 328 -2.21 -27.20 -4.27
C GLY A 328 -3.43 -28.11 -4.10
N GLY A 329 -3.95 -28.71 -5.20
CA GLY A 329 -5.05 -29.69 -5.19
C GLY A 329 -6.44 -29.08 -5.44
N TYR A 330 -6.51 -27.87 -5.96
CA TYR A 330 -7.76 -27.20 -6.37
C TYR A 330 -7.98 -27.25 -7.88
N THR A 331 -9.22 -27.11 -8.29
CA THR A 331 -9.67 -27.06 -9.69
C THR A 331 -10.08 -25.65 -10.09
N GLN A 332 -10.29 -25.42 -11.40
CA GLN A 332 -10.89 -24.18 -11.89
C GLN A 332 -12.31 -23.95 -11.33
N GLU A 333 -13.07 -25.04 -11.12
CA GLU A 333 -14.40 -24.95 -10.50
C GLU A 333 -14.31 -24.47 -9.05
N ASP A 334 -13.31 -24.91 -8.29
CA ASP A 334 -13.06 -24.40 -6.93
C ASP A 334 -12.76 -22.90 -6.94
N VAL A 335 -11.96 -22.42 -7.90
CA VAL A 335 -11.65 -20.98 -8.06
C VAL A 335 -12.93 -20.18 -8.30
N VAL A 336 -13.79 -20.65 -9.22
CA VAL A 336 -15.08 -19.99 -9.51
C VAL A 336 -15.98 -19.99 -8.27
N ASN A 337 -16.07 -21.12 -7.57
CA ASN A 337 -16.90 -21.22 -6.36
C ASN A 337 -16.36 -20.35 -5.21
N VAL A 338 -15.04 -20.25 -5.03
CA VAL A 338 -14.44 -19.32 -4.09
C VAL A 338 -14.78 -17.88 -4.49
N ALA A 339 -14.66 -17.51 -5.75
CA ALA A 339 -15.04 -16.18 -6.22
C ALA A 339 -16.52 -15.87 -5.95
N ARG A 340 -17.43 -16.86 -6.12
CA ARG A 340 -18.86 -16.74 -5.77
C ARG A 340 -19.06 -16.54 -4.26
N VAL A 341 -18.26 -17.21 -3.42
CA VAL A 341 -18.28 -17.06 -1.96
C VAL A 341 -17.92 -15.64 -1.55
N PHE A 342 -16.94 -15.03 -2.21
CA PHE A 342 -16.47 -13.68 -1.89
C PHE A 342 -17.22 -12.55 -2.59
N THR A 343 -18.27 -12.83 -3.37
CA THR A 343 -19.21 -11.80 -3.82
C THR A 343 -19.82 -11.07 -2.64
N GLY A 344 -19.95 -9.76 -2.74
CA GLY A 344 -20.47 -8.92 -1.65
C GLY A 344 -19.46 -8.54 -0.55
N TRP A 345 -18.27 -9.14 -0.51
CA TRP A 345 -17.16 -8.61 0.29
C TRP A 345 -16.63 -7.36 -0.39
N SER A 346 -16.99 -6.20 0.13
CA SER A 346 -16.84 -4.91 -0.52
C SER A 346 -16.25 -3.87 0.42
N ILE A 347 -16.19 -2.64 -0.05
CA ILE A 347 -15.69 -1.48 0.69
C ILE A 347 -16.82 -0.48 0.82
N PHE A 348 -17.09 -0.06 2.05
CA PHE A 348 -18.04 1.02 2.32
C PHE A 348 -17.42 2.35 1.91
N ASP A 349 -18.04 3.06 1.00
CA ASP A 349 -17.61 4.34 0.45
C ASP A 349 -16.08 4.47 0.30
N VAL A 350 -15.53 3.84 -0.74
CA VAL A 350 -14.08 3.83 -1.06
C VAL A 350 -13.46 5.22 -1.03
N GLN A 351 -14.26 6.26 -1.27
CA GLN A 351 -13.77 7.63 -1.40
C GLN A 351 -13.90 8.45 -0.12
N LEU A 352 -14.69 8.01 0.88
CA LEU A 352 -14.93 8.76 2.11
C LEU A 352 -14.49 8.01 3.37
N VAL A 353 -14.81 6.72 3.45
CA VAL A 353 -14.63 5.93 4.67
C VAL A 353 -13.57 4.85 4.47
N GLY A 354 -13.75 4.02 3.44
CA GLY A 354 -12.79 3.00 3.07
C GLY A 354 -12.73 1.82 4.03
N ASP A 355 -13.83 1.47 4.72
CA ASP A 355 -13.90 0.32 5.62
C ASP A 355 -14.49 -0.92 4.92
N PHE A 356 -14.20 -2.10 5.47
CA PHE A 356 -14.83 -3.34 5.03
C PHE A 356 -16.35 -3.28 5.20
N GLN A 357 -17.07 -3.75 4.18
CA GLN A 357 -18.50 -3.94 4.22
C GLN A 357 -18.89 -5.23 3.51
N PHE A 358 -19.75 -6.03 4.13
CA PHE A 358 -20.47 -7.07 3.43
C PHE A 358 -21.77 -6.51 2.84
N ASN A 359 -21.94 -6.61 1.51
CA ASN A 359 -23.16 -6.21 0.84
C ASN A 359 -23.97 -7.47 0.45
N PRO A 360 -25.04 -7.81 1.18
CA PRO A 360 -25.82 -9.02 0.93
C PRO A 360 -26.59 -8.99 -0.40
N SER A 361 -26.78 -7.82 -1.03
CA SER A 361 -27.42 -7.71 -2.34
C SER A 361 -26.48 -8.07 -3.50
N TYR A 362 -25.17 -8.03 -3.27
CA TYR A 362 -24.15 -8.43 -4.26
C TYR A 362 -23.81 -9.92 -4.14
N HIS A 363 -24.14 -10.53 -2.99
CA HIS A 363 -23.71 -11.90 -2.69
C HIS A 363 -24.49 -12.97 -3.47
N ASP A 364 -23.76 -13.95 -4.01
CA ASP A 364 -24.33 -15.16 -4.61
C ASP A 364 -24.89 -16.08 -3.52
N ARG A 365 -26.21 -16.17 -3.45
CA ARG A 365 -26.92 -16.94 -2.42
C ARG A 365 -27.11 -18.42 -2.77
N ASN A 366 -26.68 -18.87 -3.95
CA ASN A 366 -26.83 -20.25 -4.35
C ASN A 366 -25.83 -21.17 -3.66
N GLU A 367 -26.11 -22.46 -3.67
CA GLU A 367 -25.19 -23.49 -3.18
C GLU A 367 -23.84 -23.42 -3.92
N LYS A 368 -22.76 -23.69 -3.21
CA LYS A 368 -21.39 -23.73 -3.72
C LYS A 368 -20.67 -24.95 -3.16
N LYS A 369 -19.64 -25.41 -3.88
CA LYS A 369 -18.78 -26.51 -3.41
C LYS A 369 -17.32 -26.09 -3.60
N VAL A 370 -16.53 -26.10 -2.52
CA VAL A 370 -15.11 -25.72 -2.54
C VAL A 370 -14.28 -26.84 -1.91
N LEU A 371 -13.31 -27.36 -2.64
CA LEU A 371 -12.45 -28.47 -2.20
C LEU A 371 -13.25 -29.65 -1.61
N GLY A 372 -14.35 -30.01 -2.27
CA GLY A 372 -15.22 -31.10 -1.85
C GLY A 372 -16.23 -30.75 -0.74
N ARG A 373 -16.09 -29.62 -0.03
CA ARG A 373 -17.02 -29.16 1.02
C ARG A 373 -18.20 -28.38 0.39
N ALA A 374 -19.41 -28.75 0.75
CA ALA A 374 -20.62 -28.04 0.36
C ALA A 374 -20.87 -26.82 1.27
N PHE A 375 -21.31 -25.71 0.67
CA PHE A 375 -21.78 -24.49 1.31
C PHE A 375 -23.26 -24.33 0.93
N PRO A 376 -24.18 -24.54 1.88
CA PRO A 376 -25.61 -24.50 1.59
C PRO A 376 -26.06 -23.09 1.22
N ARG A 377 -27.22 -23.01 0.56
CA ARG A 377 -27.81 -21.75 0.14
C ARG A 377 -27.99 -20.76 1.30
N GLY A 378 -27.56 -19.50 1.11
CA GLY A 378 -27.89 -18.40 2.01
C GLY A 378 -26.94 -18.20 3.18
N GLY A 379 -25.71 -18.75 3.15
CA GLY A 379 -24.73 -18.62 4.23
C GLY A 379 -24.13 -17.21 4.41
N GLY A 380 -24.24 -16.33 3.42
CA GLY A 380 -23.87 -14.92 3.51
C GLY A 380 -22.38 -14.69 3.77
N GLU A 381 -22.04 -13.63 4.51
CA GLU A 381 -20.64 -13.28 4.83
C GLU A 381 -19.86 -14.44 5.46
N ASN A 382 -20.55 -15.28 6.25
CA ASN A 382 -19.92 -16.37 6.97
C ASN A 382 -19.36 -17.46 6.04
N GLU A 383 -19.84 -17.59 4.81
CA GLU A 383 -19.27 -18.50 3.81
C GLU A 383 -17.79 -18.14 3.56
N GLY A 384 -17.48 -16.84 3.39
CA GLY A 384 -16.11 -16.36 3.22
C GLY A 384 -15.22 -16.69 4.41
N VAL A 385 -15.72 -16.48 5.63
CA VAL A 385 -14.97 -16.82 6.86
C VAL A 385 -14.68 -18.33 6.91
N GLN A 386 -15.67 -19.17 6.58
CA GLN A 386 -15.49 -20.63 6.57
C GLN A 386 -14.50 -21.09 5.49
N VAL A 387 -14.47 -20.44 4.33
CA VAL A 387 -13.46 -20.72 3.29
C VAL A 387 -12.06 -20.34 3.78
N ILE A 388 -11.90 -19.16 4.40
CA ILE A 388 -10.63 -18.73 5.02
C ILE A 388 -10.17 -19.76 6.06
N ASP A 389 -11.06 -20.19 6.95
CA ASP A 389 -10.76 -21.20 7.98
C ASP A 389 -10.30 -22.54 7.37
N MET A 390 -10.97 -22.98 6.30
CA MET A 390 -10.63 -24.21 5.59
C MET A 390 -9.28 -24.10 4.89
N LEU A 391 -9.04 -23.01 4.16
CA LEU A 391 -7.78 -22.79 3.45
C LEU A 391 -6.60 -22.64 4.39
N ALA A 392 -6.78 -21.92 5.52
CA ALA A 392 -5.72 -21.72 6.50
C ALA A 392 -5.26 -23.02 7.16
N ARG A 393 -6.14 -24.03 7.28
CA ARG A 393 -5.85 -25.34 7.89
C ARG A 393 -5.55 -26.44 6.86
N HIS A 394 -5.43 -26.10 5.60
CA HIS A 394 -5.19 -27.09 4.56
C HIS A 394 -3.72 -27.57 4.56
N PRO A 395 -3.43 -28.89 4.42
CA PRO A 395 -2.05 -29.39 4.40
C PRO A 395 -1.18 -28.76 3.28
N SER A 396 -1.76 -28.46 2.12
CA SER A 396 -1.05 -27.75 1.04
C SER A 396 -0.63 -26.33 1.47
N THR A 397 -1.48 -25.64 2.22
CA THR A 397 -1.15 -24.31 2.80
C THR A 397 0.03 -24.44 3.78
N ALA A 398 -0.01 -25.42 4.67
CA ALA A 398 1.07 -25.67 5.62
C ALA A 398 2.42 -25.86 4.90
N ARG A 399 2.47 -26.69 3.83
CA ARG A 399 3.68 -26.92 3.03
C ARG A 399 4.08 -25.67 2.26
N HIS A 400 3.13 -24.98 1.59
CA HIS A 400 3.41 -23.79 0.81
C HIS A 400 4.03 -22.69 1.66
N ILE A 401 3.42 -22.37 2.80
CA ILE A 401 3.91 -21.35 3.73
C ILE A 401 5.27 -21.75 4.31
N SER A 402 5.42 -23.01 4.74
CA SER A 402 6.69 -23.52 5.26
C SER A 402 7.80 -23.44 4.23
N ARG A 403 7.52 -23.81 2.97
CA ARG A 403 8.49 -23.69 1.87
C ARG A 403 8.89 -22.24 1.61
N LYS A 404 7.93 -21.30 1.57
CA LYS A 404 8.23 -19.87 1.35
C LYS A 404 9.07 -19.27 2.49
N LEU A 405 8.78 -19.62 3.74
CA LEU A 405 9.59 -19.22 4.89
C LEU A 405 10.99 -19.83 4.84
N ALA A 406 11.11 -21.13 4.57
CA ALA A 406 12.40 -21.78 4.43
C ALA A 406 13.21 -21.23 3.24
N GLN A 407 12.54 -20.90 2.13
CA GLN A 407 13.16 -20.22 0.99
C GLN A 407 13.67 -18.81 1.35
N ARG A 408 12.92 -18.08 2.16
CA ARG A 408 13.33 -16.74 2.63
C ARG A 408 14.55 -16.81 3.54
N PHE A 409 14.62 -17.78 4.46
CA PHE A 409 15.58 -17.77 5.57
C PHE A 409 16.75 -18.74 5.40
N VAL A 410 16.62 -19.84 4.64
CA VAL A 410 17.62 -20.91 4.57
C VAL A 410 18.34 -20.96 3.23
N ALA A 411 17.63 -21.28 2.14
CA ALA A 411 18.22 -21.42 0.80
C ALA A 411 17.16 -21.20 -0.29
N ASP A 412 17.59 -20.93 -1.52
CA ASP A 412 16.68 -20.77 -2.67
C ASP A 412 15.89 -22.05 -2.96
N ASP A 413 16.50 -23.20 -2.75
CA ASP A 413 15.85 -24.51 -2.72
C ASP A 413 16.04 -25.14 -1.33
N PRO A 414 15.09 -24.93 -0.40
CA PRO A 414 15.23 -25.38 0.97
C PRO A 414 15.09 -26.91 1.09
N PRO A 415 15.82 -27.56 2.03
CA PRO A 415 15.75 -28.99 2.24
C PRO A 415 14.31 -29.47 2.49
N PRO A 416 13.77 -30.43 1.72
CA PRO A 416 12.38 -30.90 1.86
C PRO A 416 12.06 -31.41 3.28
N ALA A 417 13.01 -32.06 3.95
CA ALA A 417 12.82 -32.55 5.30
C ALA A 417 12.57 -31.42 6.33
N LEU A 418 13.17 -30.24 6.14
CA LEU A 418 12.89 -29.08 6.96
C LEU A 418 11.48 -28.55 6.67
N VAL A 419 11.11 -28.44 5.38
CA VAL A 419 9.78 -27.97 4.97
C VAL A 419 8.68 -28.85 5.56
N GLU A 420 8.82 -30.16 5.52
CA GLU A 420 7.83 -31.08 6.10
C GLU A 420 7.76 -30.94 7.63
N ARG A 421 8.88 -30.83 8.35
CA ARG A 421 8.84 -30.59 9.81
C ARG A 421 8.15 -29.27 10.17
N MET A 422 8.38 -28.21 9.40
CA MET A 422 7.70 -26.93 9.59
C MET A 422 6.21 -27.05 9.28
N ALA A 423 5.84 -27.77 8.21
CA ALA A 423 4.43 -28.02 7.86
C ALA A 423 3.72 -28.87 8.93
N ASP A 424 4.39 -29.87 9.49
CA ASP A 424 3.87 -30.65 10.63
C ASP A 424 3.65 -29.77 11.86
N THR A 425 4.60 -28.85 12.15
CA THR A 425 4.44 -27.89 13.24
C THR A 425 3.24 -26.97 12.96
N PHE A 426 3.12 -26.47 11.74
CA PHE A 426 2.00 -25.63 11.32
C PHE A 426 0.65 -26.34 11.57
N MET A 427 0.53 -27.59 11.13
CA MET A 427 -0.70 -28.38 11.31
C MET A 427 -1.00 -28.66 12.79
N LYS A 428 0.01 -29.08 13.57
CA LYS A 428 -0.13 -29.42 15.01
C LYS A 428 -0.49 -28.21 15.87
N THR A 429 -0.06 -27.02 15.48
CA THR A 429 -0.25 -25.78 16.25
C THR A 429 -1.35 -24.88 15.70
N ASP A 430 -2.17 -25.39 14.77
CA ASP A 430 -3.22 -24.61 14.09
C ASP A 430 -2.68 -23.29 13.51
N GLY A 431 -1.61 -23.42 12.72
CA GLY A 431 -1.00 -22.30 11.99
C GLY A 431 -0.28 -21.28 12.87
N ASP A 432 0.27 -21.67 14.03
CA ASP A 432 1.06 -20.77 14.87
C ASP A 432 2.41 -20.44 14.22
N LEU A 433 2.52 -19.24 13.66
CA LEU A 433 3.71 -18.80 12.91
C LEU A 433 4.95 -18.67 13.80
N ARG A 434 4.78 -18.38 15.07
CA ARG A 434 5.89 -18.35 16.04
C ARG A 434 6.50 -19.73 16.19
N ALA A 435 5.67 -20.78 16.38
CA ALA A 435 6.12 -22.15 16.49
C ALA A 435 6.79 -22.64 15.21
N VAL A 436 6.25 -22.28 14.04
CA VAL A 436 6.84 -22.58 12.74
C VAL A 436 8.20 -21.91 12.59
N MET A 437 8.32 -20.63 12.96
CA MET A 437 9.60 -19.90 12.91
C MET A 437 10.61 -20.44 13.93
N GLU A 438 10.17 -20.87 15.11
CA GLU A 438 11.06 -21.52 16.07
C GLU A 438 11.60 -22.83 15.52
N THR A 439 10.74 -23.66 14.88
CA THR A 439 11.14 -24.89 14.20
C THR A 439 12.19 -24.62 13.12
N LEU A 440 12.06 -23.53 12.35
CA LEU A 440 13.02 -23.13 11.33
C LEU A 440 14.33 -22.65 11.94
N LEU A 441 14.29 -21.64 12.81
CA LEU A 441 15.46 -20.90 13.29
C LEU A 441 16.35 -21.75 14.22
N LEU A 442 15.79 -22.78 14.87
CA LEU A 442 16.53 -23.71 15.70
C LEU A 442 16.86 -25.03 15.00
N SER A 443 16.56 -25.14 13.69
CA SER A 443 16.85 -26.33 12.91
C SER A 443 18.35 -26.46 12.61
N ARG A 444 18.79 -27.70 12.42
CA ARG A 444 20.19 -27.99 11.97
C ARG A 444 20.46 -27.41 10.58
N GLU A 445 19.46 -27.41 9.74
CA GLU A 445 19.57 -26.86 8.36
C GLU A 445 19.82 -25.36 8.38
N PHE A 446 19.09 -24.59 9.20
CA PHE A 446 19.31 -23.15 9.31
C PHE A 446 20.70 -22.83 9.91
N LEU A 447 21.16 -23.63 10.86
CA LEU A 447 22.44 -23.44 11.54
C LEU A 447 23.63 -24.13 10.80
N SER A 448 23.40 -24.71 9.62
CA SER A 448 24.43 -25.40 8.85
C SER A 448 25.32 -24.43 8.07
N GLU A 449 26.55 -24.85 7.76
CA GLU A 449 27.46 -24.12 6.88
C GLU A 449 26.86 -23.94 5.47
N GLY A 450 26.03 -24.90 5.00
CA GLY A 450 25.38 -24.82 3.69
C GLY A 450 24.28 -23.77 3.59
N ALA A 451 23.64 -23.44 4.70
CA ALA A 451 22.64 -22.36 4.76
C ALA A 451 23.30 -21.00 5.03
N TRP A 452 24.39 -21.01 5.79
CA TRP A 452 25.07 -19.78 6.15
C TRP A 452 25.60 -19.05 4.92
N ARG A 453 25.12 -17.84 4.70
CA ARG A 453 25.49 -16.99 3.56
C ARG A 453 25.17 -17.62 2.18
N SER A 454 24.16 -18.46 2.12
CA SER A 454 23.68 -19.03 0.86
C SER A 454 22.79 -18.08 0.07
N LYS A 455 22.24 -17.06 0.72
CA LYS A 455 21.28 -16.11 0.15
C LYS A 455 21.93 -14.80 -0.23
N VAL A 456 21.57 -14.26 -1.40
CA VAL A 456 21.90 -12.87 -1.77
C VAL A 456 20.89 -11.93 -1.12
N LYS A 457 21.39 -10.87 -0.48
CA LYS A 457 20.55 -9.84 0.11
C LYS A 457 19.68 -9.18 -0.97
N SER A 458 18.40 -8.99 -0.68
CA SER A 458 17.55 -8.09 -1.47
C SER A 458 18.09 -6.65 -1.40
N PRO A 459 17.69 -5.74 -2.29
CA PRO A 459 18.08 -4.33 -2.18
C PRO A 459 17.76 -3.72 -0.81
N LEU A 460 16.58 -3.98 -0.24
CA LEU A 460 16.23 -3.50 1.09
C LEU A 460 17.17 -4.05 2.17
N GLU A 461 17.51 -5.35 2.12
CA GLU A 461 18.44 -5.96 3.07
C GLU A 461 19.85 -5.40 2.93
N LEU A 462 20.31 -5.16 1.69
CA LEU A 462 21.61 -4.55 1.43
C LEU A 462 21.66 -3.13 2.00
N VAL A 463 20.70 -2.29 1.64
CA VAL A 463 20.67 -0.89 2.09
C VAL A 463 20.56 -0.81 3.60
N ALA A 464 19.62 -1.52 4.22
CA ALA A 464 19.45 -1.51 5.68
C ALA A 464 20.70 -2.03 6.41
N SER A 465 21.30 -3.14 5.95
CA SER A 465 22.51 -3.69 6.57
C SER A 465 23.74 -2.76 6.40
N SER A 466 23.85 -2.06 5.26
CA SER A 466 24.92 -1.07 5.03
C SER A 466 24.78 0.13 5.98
N LEU A 467 23.57 0.68 6.11
CA LEU A 467 23.30 1.81 7.00
C LEU A 467 23.55 1.44 8.48
N ARG A 468 23.16 0.23 8.88
CA ARG A 468 23.42 -0.30 10.22
C ARG A 468 24.92 -0.51 10.47
N ALA A 469 25.63 -1.13 9.53
CA ALA A 469 27.08 -1.38 9.64
C ALA A 469 27.89 -0.08 9.77
N LEU A 470 27.44 0.96 9.07
CA LEU A 470 28.09 2.29 9.10
C LEU A 470 27.60 3.18 10.24
N ASN A 471 26.71 2.69 11.09
CA ASN A 471 26.03 3.52 12.10
C ASN A 471 25.56 4.87 11.50
N ALA A 472 24.92 4.79 10.33
CA ALA A 472 24.56 5.93 9.52
C ALA A 472 23.38 6.70 10.13
N GLU A 473 23.51 8.03 10.14
CA GLU A 473 22.40 8.93 10.44
C GLU A 473 21.57 9.15 9.16
N VAL A 474 20.26 8.89 9.23
CA VAL A 474 19.32 9.02 8.12
C VAL A 474 18.29 10.10 8.45
N THR A 475 18.45 11.27 7.83
CA THR A 475 17.57 12.43 8.02
C THR A 475 16.57 12.63 6.88
N ASP A 476 16.85 12.05 5.69
CA ASP A 476 15.93 12.03 4.54
C ASP A 476 15.91 10.63 3.92
N THR A 477 14.76 9.98 3.99
CA THR A 477 14.56 8.63 3.44
C THR A 477 14.18 8.63 1.97
N THR A 478 13.89 9.78 1.37
CA THR A 478 13.47 9.90 -0.04
C THR A 478 14.57 9.43 -0.98
N ALA A 479 15.81 9.89 -0.74
CA ALA A 479 16.96 9.46 -1.54
C ALA A 479 17.27 7.96 -1.35
N VAL A 480 17.06 7.43 -0.13
CA VAL A 480 17.21 5.99 0.15
C VAL A 480 16.17 5.18 -0.63
N ALA A 481 14.91 5.62 -0.62
CA ALA A 481 13.83 4.98 -1.37
C ALA A 481 14.10 4.98 -2.88
N GLN A 482 14.67 6.08 -3.41
CA GLN A 482 15.09 6.15 -4.81
C GLN A 482 16.20 5.13 -5.11
N ARG A 483 17.20 4.97 -4.23
CA ARG A 483 18.26 3.97 -4.41
C ARG A 483 17.71 2.54 -4.40
N LEU A 484 16.69 2.25 -3.58
CA LEU A 484 16.01 0.96 -3.63
C LEU A 484 15.30 0.73 -4.96
N ALA A 485 14.65 1.76 -5.50
CA ALA A 485 14.03 1.70 -6.82
C ALA A 485 15.07 1.48 -7.93
N ASP A 486 16.20 2.19 -7.90
CA ASP A 486 17.32 2.04 -8.85
C ASP A 486 17.92 0.62 -8.78
N LEU A 487 17.90 -0.01 -7.61
CA LEU A 487 18.34 -1.39 -7.38
C LEU A 487 17.26 -2.44 -7.74
N GLY A 488 16.10 -2.02 -8.23
CA GLY A 488 15.02 -2.89 -8.70
C GLY A 488 13.98 -3.28 -7.64
N GLN A 489 14.00 -2.66 -6.45
CA GLN A 489 13.02 -2.91 -5.38
C GLN A 489 12.34 -1.61 -4.90
N PRO A 490 11.56 -0.90 -5.75
CA PRO A 490 10.75 0.19 -5.25
C PRO A 490 9.75 -0.31 -4.21
N LEU A 491 9.78 0.29 -3.01
CA LEU A 491 8.94 -0.16 -1.90
C LEU A 491 7.45 0.05 -2.20
N TYR A 492 6.63 -0.96 -1.89
CA TYR A 492 5.17 -0.96 -2.07
C TYR A 492 4.66 -0.80 -3.51
N ALA A 493 5.56 -0.84 -4.50
CA ALA A 493 5.23 -0.58 -5.91
C ALA A 493 5.32 -1.81 -6.83
N LYS A 494 5.48 -3.02 -6.28
CA LYS A 494 5.42 -4.26 -7.07
C LYS A 494 4.00 -4.45 -7.59
N ALA A 495 3.85 -4.39 -8.93
CA ALA A 495 2.52 -4.37 -9.55
C ALA A 495 1.84 -5.75 -9.55
N GLU A 496 2.61 -6.83 -9.61
CA GLU A 496 2.09 -8.20 -9.67
C GLU A 496 1.75 -8.73 -8.26
N PRO A 497 0.66 -9.48 -8.10
CA PRO A 497 0.24 -10.03 -6.82
C PRO A 497 1.21 -11.05 -6.22
N THR A 498 2.09 -11.64 -7.04
CA THR A 498 3.16 -12.55 -6.60
C THR A 498 4.18 -11.93 -5.65
N GLY A 499 4.29 -10.58 -5.62
CA GLY A 499 5.34 -9.87 -4.91
C GLY A 499 6.73 -10.04 -5.55
N TYR A 500 7.78 -9.62 -4.84
CA TYR A 500 9.17 -9.83 -5.25
C TYR A 500 9.60 -11.27 -4.98
N PRO A 501 10.35 -11.92 -5.89
CA PRO A 501 10.88 -13.26 -5.65
C PRO A 501 11.83 -13.32 -4.44
N ASN A 502 11.76 -14.43 -3.71
CA ASN A 502 12.67 -14.70 -2.59
C ASN A 502 13.96 -15.44 -3.00
N THR A 503 14.28 -15.50 -4.30
CA THR A 503 15.44 -16.18 -4.84
C THR A 503 16.59 -15.21 -5.14
N SER A 504 17.81 -15.71 -5.03
CA SER A 504 19.05 -14.94 -5.25
C SER A 504 19.20 -14.47 -6.70
N GLU A 505 18.74 -15.25 -7.67
CA GLU A 505 18.84 -14.96 -9.11
C GLU A 505 18.26 -13.58 -9.47
N THR A 506 17.13 -13.21 -8.86
CA THR A 506 16.50 -11.91 -9.10
C THR A 506 17.43 -10.73 -8.80
N TRP A 507 18.30 -10.88 -7.81
CA TRP A 507 19.12 -9.80 -7.28
C TRP A 507 20.59 -9.85 -7.70
N ALA A 508 21.07 -11.00 -8.20
CA ALA A 508 22.48 -11.28 -8.53
C ALA A 508 22.80 -11.14 -10.02
N ASN A 509 21.96 -10.45 -10.80
CA ASN A 509 22.27 -10.19 -12.22
C ASN A 509 23.31 -9.06 -12.38
N SER A 510 23.95 -8.98 -13.55
CA SER A 510 25.08 -8.07 -13.81
C SER A 510 24.74 -6.60 -13.58
N VAL A 511 23.52 -6.15 -13.96
CA VAL A 511 23.06 -4.76 -13.76
C VAL A 511 22.86 -4.49 -12.27
N GLY A 512 22.26 -5.44 -11.55
CA GLY A 512 22.06 -5.35 -10.11
C GLY A 512 23.39 -5.29 -9.35
N LEU A 513 24.38 -6.08 -9.72
CA LEU A 513 25.71 -6.07 -9.09
C LEU A 513 26.42 -4.73 -9.28
N LEU A 514 26.41 -4.17 -10.50
CA LEU A 514 26.97 -2.84 -10.75
C LEU A 514 26.25 -1.76 -9.94
N GLY A 515 24.92 -1.79 -9.89
CA GLY A 515 24.12 -0.89 -9.07
C GLY A 515 24.49 -0.94 -7.58
N ARG A 516 24.74 -2.13 -7.04
CA ARG A 516 25.14 -2.37 -5.64
C ARG A 516 26.53 -1.81 -5.34
N MET A 517 27.49 -1.94 -6.27
CA MET A 517 28.83 -1.35 -6.14
C MET A 517 28.74 0.18 -6.19
N ASN A 518 27.96 0.74 -7.10
CA ASN A 518 27.73 2.18 -7.19
C ASN A 518 27.02 2.72 -5.93
N PHE A 519 26.07 1.97 -5.37
CA PHE A 519 25.44 2.32 -4.09
C PHE A 519 26.47 2.36 -2.96
N ALA A 520 27.33 1.35 -2.81
CA ALA A 520 28.37 1.32 -1.78
C ALA A 520 29.32 2.52 -1.90
N SER A 521 29.80 2.82 -3.10
CA SER A 521 30.68 3.94 -3.39
C SER A 521 30.00 5.29 -3.10
N GLY A 522 28.78 5.48 -3.61
CA GLY A 522 28.02 6.72 -3.40
C GLY A 522 27.64 6.97 -1.95
N LEU A 523 27.34 5.90 -1.18
CA LEU A 523 27.03 5.97 0.24
C LEU A 523 28.26 6.48 1.04
N ILE A 524 29.43 5.90 0.81
CA ILE A 524 30.67 6.27 1.51
C ILE A 524 31.15 7.65 1.07
N ALA A 525 30.97 8.02 -0.20
CA ALA A 525 31.35 9.32 -0.73
C ALA A 525 30.41 10.47 -0.30
N GLY A 526 29.35 10.18 0.47
CA GLY A 526 28.36 11.18 0.90
C GLY A 526 27.48 11.72 -0.25
N GLN A 527 27.33 10.96 -1.34
CA GLN A 527 26.56 11.36 -2.53
C GLN A 527 25.06 11.02 -2.42
N ILE A 528 24.62 10.44 -1.30
CA ILE A 528 23.21 10.16 -1.05
C ILE A 528 22.69 11.20 -0.07
N SER A 529 21.83 12.09 -0.55
CA SER A 529 21.25 13.17 0.26
C SER A 529 20.56 12.61 1.52
N GLY A 530 20.68 13.33 2.64
CA GLY A 530 20.06 12.95 3.90
C GLY A 530 20.66 11.73 4.60
N ILE A 531 21.81 11.23 4.13
CA ILE A 531 22.57 10.16 4.79
C ILE A 531 23.96 10.65 5.17
N LYS A 532 24.30 10.46 6.44
CA LYS A 532 25.64 10.66 6.93
C LYS A 532 26.20 9.33 7.40
N ALA A 533 27.01 8.70 6.55
CA ALA A 533 27.69 7.46 6.87
C ALA A 533 28.92 7.70 7.74
N ASN A 534 29.21 6.76 8.64
CA ASN A 534 30.43 6.75 9.42
C ASN A 534 31.32 5.56 9.01
N PRO A 535 32.26 5.73 8.04
CA PRO A 535 33.14 4.65 7.61
C PRO A 535 34.01 4.09 8.74
N GLU A 536 34.37 4.90 9.74
CA GLU A 536 35.22 4.46 10.85
C GLU A 536 34.51 3.45 11.76
N ALA A 537 33.19 3.42 11.77
CA ALA A 537 32.41 2.45 12.56
C ALA A 537 32.77 0.99 12.24
N ILE A 538 33.19 0.70 11.02
CA ILE A 538 33.47 -0.67 10.55
C ILE A 538 34.95 -0.98 10.25
N THR A 539 35.80 0.04 10.23
CA THR A 539 37.19 -0.14 9.80
C THR A 539 38.19 -0.39 10.94
N THR A 540 37.76 -0.17 12.19
CA THR A 540 38.57 -0.47 13.36
C THR A 540 38.28 -1.89 13.84
N PRO A 541 39.27 -2.74 13.94
CA PRO A 541 40.73 -2.61 13.94
C PRO A 541 41.43 -3.09 12.64
N GLY A 542 40.86 -2.85 11.48
CA GLY A 542 41.44 -3.21 10.17
C GLY A 542 40.51 -4.14 9.37
N ILE A 543 40.79 -4.25 8.06
CA ILE A 543 39.89 -4.90 7.07
C ILE A 543 39.48 -6.33 7.44
N ARG A 544 40.43 -7.17 7.90
CA ARG A 544 40.14 -8.59 8.24
C ARG A 544 39.15 -8.70 9.39
N LYS A 545 39.43 -7.97 10.49
CA LYS A 545 38.57 -8.00 11.69
C LYS A 545 37.24 -7.29 11.45
N ALA A 546 37.22 -6.23 10.65
CA ALA A 546 36.01 -5.54 10.26
C ALA A 546 35.08 -6.45 9.45
N MET A 547 35.62 -7.17 8.46
CA MET A 547 34.84 -8.14 7.67
C MET A 547 34.32 -9.29 8.56
N LEU A 548 35.18 -9.84 9.41
CA LEU A 548 34.79 -10.89 10.36
C LEU A 548 33.63 -10.44 11.27
N ALA A 549 33.71 -9.22 11.79
CA ALA A 549 32.66 -8.67 12.64
C ALA A 549 31.32 -8.46 11.90
N LEU A 550 31.37 -8.06 10.61
CA LEU A 550 30.18 -7.77 9.80
C LEU A 550 29.53 -8.99 9.17
N THR A 551 30.35 -9.98 8.78
CA THR A 551 29.90 -11.08 7.93
C THR A 551 30.15 -12.45 8.55
N GLY A 552 30.89 -12.52 9.65
CA GLY A 552 31.30 -13.78 10.26
C GLY A 552 32.46 -14.49 9.54
N VAL A 553 33.00 -13.89 8.46
CA VAL A 553 34.19 -14.41 7.74
C VAL A 553 35.26 -13.34 7.62
N GLU A 554 36.51 -13.76 7.52
CA GLU A 554 37.60 -12.86 7.22
C GLU A 554 37.49 -12.34 5.77
N ALA A 555 38.04 -11.15 5.53
CA ALA A 555 38.11 -10.61 4.18
C ALA A 555 38.89 -11.55 3.26
N SER A 556 38.34 -11.82 2.07
CA SER A 556 39.00 -12.66 1.09
C SER A 556 40.29 -12.01 0.56
N PRO A 557 41.26 -12.80 0.07
CA PRO A 557 42.47 -12.26 -0.53
C PRO A 557 42.20 -11.23 -1.64
N GLU A 558 41.13 -11.45 -2.42
CA GLU A 558 40.71 -10.55 -3.51
C GLU A 558 40.26 -9.19 -2.98
N VAL A 559 39.49 -9.16 -1.89
CA VAL A 559 39.02 -7.93 -1.25
C VAL A 559 40.21 -7.18 -0.65
N ILE A 560 41.14 -7.88 0.01
CA ILE A 560 42.36 -7.29 0.54
C ILE A 560 43.19 -6.67 -0.58
N ALA A 561 43.46 -7.43 -1.64
CA ALA A 561 44.22 -6.98 -2.80
C ALA A 561 43.54 -5.78 -3.50
N ALA A 562 42.19 -5.73 -3.54
CA ALA A 562 41.45 -4.60 -4.09
C ALA A 562 41.70 -3.32 -3.27
N VAL A 563 41.69 -3.44 -1.94
CA VAL A 563 41.96 -2.31 -1.04
C VAL A 563 43.43 -1.86 -1.16
N GLU A 564 44.38 -2.78 -1.22
CA GLU A 564 45.80 -2.48 -1.39
C GLU A 564 46.09 -1.74 -2.71
N ARG A 565 45.49 -2.24 -3.82
CA ARG A 565 45.59 -1.56 -5.13
C ARG A 565 44.98 -0.15 -5.08
N GLY A 566 43.80 -0.01 -4.47
CA GLY A 566 43.14 1.29 -4.33
C GLY A 566 43.91 2.29 -3.46
N ALA A 567 44.69 1.79 -2.51
CA ALA A 567 45.54 2.59 -1.63
C ALA A 567 46.83 3.11 -2.32
N GLY A 568 47.23 2.53 -3.45
CA GLY A 568 48.39 3.00 -4.21
C GLY A 568 49.70 3.01 -3.41
N GLY A 569 49.91 2.03 -2.54
CA GLY A 569 51.10 1.90 -1.70
C GLY A 569 51.07 2.77 -0.43
N LYS A 570 49.96 3.49 -0.17
CA LYS A 570 49.71 4.24 1.08
C LYS A 570 48.86 3.40 2.04
N PRO A 571 48.81 3.72 3.35
CA PRO A 571 47.84 3.13 4.24
C PRO A 571 46.43 3.37 3.72
N PRO A 572 45.56 2.32 3.65
CA PRO A 572 44.19 2.47 3.15
C PRO A 572 43.35 3.33 4.08
N THR A 573 42.56 4.24 3.49
CA THR A 573 41.66 5.12 4.25
C THR A 573 40.43 4.32 4.73
N PRO A 574 39.78 4.75 5.84
CA PRO A 574 38.51 4.18 6.30
C PRO A 574 37.47 4.13 5.20
N ALA A 575 37.34 5.17 4.38
CA ALA A 575 36.41 5.21 3.26
C ALA A 575 36.69 4.13 2.21
N LEU A 576 37.95 3.91 1.84
CA LEU A 576 38.33 2.88 0.89
C LEU A 576 38.02 1.46 1.43
N ILE A 577 38.34 1.22 2.71
CA ILE A 577 38.03 -0.06 3.37
C ILE A 577 36.52 -0.29 3.40
N ALA A 578 35.75 0.70 3.84
CA ALA A 578 34.29 0.60 3.95
C ALA A 578 33.63 0.35 2.58
N THR A 579 34.08 1.06 1.53
CA THR A 579 33.58 0.85 0.15
C THR A 579 33.86 -0.58 -0.32
N ALA A 580 35.08 -1.07 -0.12
CA ALA A 580 35.45 -2.42 -0.53
C ALA A 580 34.68 -3.49 0.25
N LEU A 581 34.48 -3.31 1.56
CA LEU A 581 33.73 -4.25 2.40
C LEU A 581 32.26 -4.33 1.98
N ILE A 582 31.56 -3.18 1.87
CA ILE A 582 30.13 -3.14 1.52
C ILE A 582 29.90 -3.58 0.07
N GLY A 583 30.81 -3.24 -0.85
CA GLY A 583 30.78 -3.68 -2.24
C GLY A 583 31.20 -5.13 -2.46
N SER A 584 31.78 -5.79 -1.46
CA SER A 584 32.30 -7.16 -1.62
C SER A 584 31.20 -8.20 -1.80
N PRO A 585 31.46 -9.32 -2.52
CA PRO A 585 30.54 -10.45 -2.60
C PRO A 585 30.17 -10.99 -1.21
N ASP A 586 31.10 -10.88 -0.26
CA ASP A 586 30.91 -11.36 1.10
C ASP A 586 29.85 -10.56 1.85
N PHE A 587 29.82 -9.25 1.73
CA PHE A 587 28.78 -8.43 2.35
C PHE A 587 27.45 -8.52 1.63
N GLN A 588 27.44 -8.87 0.32
CA GLN A 588 26.21 -9.04 -0.46
C GLN A 588 25.38 -10.28 -0.06
N LYS A 589 25.95 -11.19 0.71
CA LYS A 589 25.30 -12.43 1.16
C LYS A 589 24.85 -12.35 2.62
N ARG A 590 23.87 -13.16 2.97
CA ARG A 590 23.37 -13.37 4.33
C ARG A 590 23.09 -14.84 4.59
#